data_6c0da40abd20a3a5e7fdda608e57baad
#
_entry.id   6c0da40abd20a3a5e7fdda608e57baad
#
_cell.length_a   1.000
_cell.length_b   1.000
_cell.length_c   1.000
_cell.angle_alpha   90.00
_cell.angle_beta   90.00
_cell.angle_gamma   90.00
#
_symmetry.space_group_name_H-M   'P 1'
#
loop_
_entity.id
_entity.type
_entity.pdbx_description
1 polymer ?
#
loop_
_entity_poly.entity_id
_entity_poly.type
_entity_poly.pdbx_seq_one_letter_code
_entity_poly.pdbx_strand_id
1 'polypeptide(L)'
;MMHSFIPPDRFFPYLTWTDIQAMPDKENVVIVQPIGAIEQHGPHLPLVVDAAISVAVLGKAFSQLDASIPAYALPCLNYGKSNEHWHFPGTITLSAQTMLAVLTEVAESIYRSGFRKLVLMNSHGGQPQIMEIVARDLHQKYEDFIVFPLFTWKV
;
A
#
# COMPACT_ATOMS: atom_id res chain seq x y z
N MET A 1 -7.39 9.68 13.70
CA MET A 1 -6.13 10.26 13.22
C MET A 1 -5.78 9.63 11.87
N MET A 2 -5.14 10.36 10.97
CA MET A 2 -4.86 9.89 9.59
C MET A 2 -3.97 8.64 9.52
N HIS A 3 -3.03 8.49 10.46
CA HIS A 3 -2.12 7.33 10.53
C HIS A 3 -2.77 6.03 11.04
N SER A 4 -4.00 6.11 11.61
CA SER A 4 -4.73 4.94 12.17
C SER A 4 -3.87 4.14 13.17
N PHE A 5 -3.59 2.86 12.92
CA PHE A 5 -2.74 2.00 13.76
C PHE A 5 -1.24 2.11 13.48
N ILE A 6 -0.82 2.84 12.44
CA ILE A 6 0.58 2.99 12.08
C ILE A 6 1.25 3.95 13.07
N PRO A 7 2.45 3.62 13.61
CA PRO A 7 3.19 4.55 14.46
C PRO A 7 3.42 5.89 13.76
N PRO A 8 3.17 7.04 14.43
CA PRO A 8 3.25 8.36 13.78
C PRO A 8 4.62 8.70 13.18
N ASP A 9 5.68 8.23 13.81
CA ASP A 9 7.07 8.39 13.38
C ASP A 9 7.43 7.55 12.14
N ARG A 10 6.57 6.60 11.79
CA ARG A 10 6.68 5.75 10.60
C ARG A 10 5.61 6.05 9.55
N PHE A 11 4.87 7.13 9.71
CA PHE A 11 3.83 7.52 8.77
C PHE A 11 4.35 8.57 7.79
N PHE A 12 4.62 8.16 6.56
CA PHE A 12 5.26 8.97 5.51
C PHE A 12 4.68 10.38 5.34
N PRO A 13 3.34 10.59 5.36
CA PRO A 13 2.75 11.92 5.21
C PRO A 13 3.04 12.90 6.35
N TYR A 14 3.65 12.46 7.44
CA TYR A 14 4.06 13.35 8.52
C TYR A 14 5.47 13.92 8.32
N LEU A 15 6.20 13.42 7.33
CA LEU A 15 7.46 14.01 6.90
C LEU A 15 7.20 15.24 6.03
N THR A 16 8.03 16.26 6.17
CA THR A 16 8.04 17.40 5.27
C THR A 16 8.83 17.05 3.99
N TRP A 17 8.63 17.83 2.92
CA TRP A 17 9.43 17.62 1.70
C TRP A 17 10.93 17.83 1.95
N THR A 18 11.29 18.70 2.91
CA THR A 18 12.68 18.93 3.32
C THR A 18 13.27 17.77 4.09
N ASP A 19 12.48 17.09 4.93
CA ASP A 19 12.91 15.85 5.59
C ASP A 19 13.22 14.75 4.56
N ILE A 20 12.35 14.60 3.56
CA ILE A 20 12.56 13.64 2.48
C ILE A 20 13.78 14.03 1.62
N GLN A 21 13.97 15.31 1.33
CA GLN A 21 15.13 15.76 0.56
C GLN A 21 16.45 15.48 1.29
N ALA A 22 16.49 15.73 2.59
CA ALA A 22 17.68 15.55 3.43
C ALA A 22 17.91 14.11 3.90
N MET A 23 16.94 13.20 3.68
CA MET A 23 17.00 11.81 4.14
C MET A 23 18.20 11.10 3.49
N PRO A 24 19.14 10.53 4.29
CA PRO A 24 20.27 9.76 3.77
C PRO A 24 19.78 8.38 3.29
N ASP A 25 20.56 7.78 2.42
CA ASP A 25 20.43 6.37 1.98
C ASP A 25 18.99 5.98 1.58
N LYS A 26 18.27 6.88 0.90
CA LYS A 26 16.86 6.68 0.51
C LYS A 26 16.63 5.39 -0.27
N GLU A 27 17.60 4.95 -1.03
CA GLU A 27 17.59 3.67 -1.77
C GLU A 27 17.45 2.45 -0.85
N ASN A 28 17.81 2.58 0.42
CA ASN A 28 17.68 1.54 1.42
C ASN A 28 16.41 1.63 2.27
N VAL A 29 15.69 2.74 2.17
CA VAL A 29 14.43 2.94 2.88
C VAL A 29 13.29 2.17 2.20
N VAL A 30 12.53 1.42 2.99
CA VAL A 30 11.35 0.67 2.50
C VAL A 30 10.10 1.53 2.64
N ILE A 31 9.41 1.76 1.53
CA ILE A 31 8.09 2.38 1.55
C ILE A 31 7.03 1.27 1.44
N VAL A 32 6.02 1.32 2.30
CA VAL A 32 4.91 0.36 2.29
C VAL A 32 3.63 1.08 1.90
N GLN A 33 3.00 0.63 0.82
CA GLN A 33 1.66 1.05 0.41
C GLN A 33 0.64 0.02 0.88
N PRO A 34 -0.10 0.27 1.97
CA PRO A 34 -1.22 -0.59 2.35
C PRO A 34 -2.38 -0.40 1.37
N ILE A 35 -3.02 -1.49 1.00
CA ILE A 35 -4.11 -1.54 0.01
C ILE A 35 -5.21 -2.45 0.55
N GLY A 36 -6.44 -1.94 0.58
CA GLY A 36 -7.63 -2.67 0.95
C GLY A 36 -8.73 -2.54 -0.08
N ALA A 37 -9.97 -2.66 0.39
CA ALA A 37 -11.19 -2.39 -0.37
C ALA A 37 -12.30 -1.89 0.56
N ILE A 38 -13.33 -1.29 -0.04
CA ILE A 38 -14.61 -0.99 0.60
C ILE A 38 -15.66 -1.84 -0.12
N GLU A 39 -16.00 -2.98 0.49
CA GLU A 39 -16.89 -3.95 -0.14
C GLU A 39 -17.69 -4.76 0.90
N GLN A 40 -18.72 -5.46 0.44
CA GLN A 40 -19.50 -6.33 1.30
C GLN A 40 -18.65 -7.48 1.89
N HIS A 41 -18.91 -7.82 3.16
CA HIS A 41 -18.33 -8.96 3.88
C HIS A 41 -19.41 -9.74 4.63
N GLY A 42 -20.53 -10.00 3.94
CA GLY A 42 -21.72 -10.60 4.55
C GLY A 42 -22.54 -9.57 5.36
N PRO A 43 -23.67 -10.00 5.93
CA PRO A 43 -24.63 -9.09 6.59
C PRO A 43 -24.18 -8.58 7.96
N HIS A 44 -23.08 -9.07 8.50
CA HIS A 44 -22.65 -8.84 9.88
C HIS A 44 -21.31 -8.09 10.00
N LEU A 45 -20.53 -7.93 8.93
CA LEU A 45 -19.27 -7.20 8.94
C LEU A 45 -19.40 -5.86 8.20
N PRO A 46 -18.68 -4.82 8.64
CA PRO A 46 -18.69 -3.54 7.96
C PRO A 46 -17.93 -3.59 6.64
N LEU A 47 -18.21 -2.65 5.74
CA LEU A 47 -17.59 -2.59 4.40
C LEU A 47 -16.06 -2.35 4.44
N VAL A 48 -15.51 -1.89 5.55
CA VAL A 48 -14.12 -1.45 5.71
C VAL A 48 -13.15 -2.58 6.07
N VAL A 49 -13.61 -3.83 6.14
CA VAL A 49 -12.82 -4.97 6.66
C VAL A 49 -11.43 -5.04 6.06
N ASP A 50 -11.31 -5.06 4.75
CA ASP A 50 -10.01 -5.18 4.08
C ASP A 50 -9.07 -4.01 4.41
N ALA A 51 -9.57 -2.79 4.32
CA ALA A 51 -8.77 -1.61 4.65
C ALA A 51 -8.35 -1.59 6.13
N ALA A 52 -9.24 -2.01 7.03
CA ALA A 52 -8.94 -2.12 8.45
C ALA A 52 -7.87 -3.18 8.74
N ILE A 53 -7.96 -4.35 8.10
CA ILE A 53 -6.94 -5.41 8.20
C ILE A 53 -5.59 -4.90 7.71
N SER A 54 -5.55 -4.23 6.56
CA SER A 54 -4.31 -3.72 5.99
C SER A 54 -3.57 -2.80 6.95
N VAL A 55 -4.25 -1.79 7.50
CA VAL A 55 -3.59 -0.84 8.43
C VAL A 55 -3.30 -1.45 9.78
N ALA A 56 -4.12 -2.38 10.29
CA ALA A 56 -3.90 -3.04 11.58
C ALA A 56 -2.68 -3.97 11.53
N VAL A 57 -2.58 -4.80 10.49
CA VAL A 57 -1.44 -5.71 10.30
C VAL A 57 -0.15 -4.92 10.11
N LEU A 58 -0.15 -3.88 9.27
CA LEU A 58 1.02 -3.03 9.07
C LEU A 58 1.41 -2.30 10.35
N GLY A 59 0.45 -1.74 11.08
CA GLY A 59 0.70 -1.06 12.35
C GLY A 59 1.32 -2.01 13.38
N LYS A 60 0.83 -3.25 13.47
CA LYS A 60 1.40 -4.27 14.34
C LYS A 60 2.81 -4.66 13.90
N ALA A 61 3.05 -4.87 12.62
CA ALA A 61 4.38 -5.15 12.08
C ALA A 61 5.37 -4.02 12.41
N PHE A 62 4.99 -2.76 12.17
CA PHE A 62 5.83 -1.61 12.45
C PHE A 62 6.12 -1.42 13.94
N SER A 63 5.17 -1.75 14.82
CA SER A 63 5.40 -1.70 16.27
C SER A 63 6.41 -2.73 16.79
N GLN A 64 6.72 -3.75 15.98
CA GLN A 64 7.69 -4.82 16.29
C GLN A 64 8.98 -4.70 15.47
N LEU A 65 9.02 -3.78 14.51
CA LEU A 65 10.18 -3.57 13.66
C LEU A 65 11.30 -2.89 14.45
N ASP A 66 12.52 -3.40 14.30
CA ASP A 66 13.69 -2.76 14.91
C ASP A 66 13.83 -1.31 14.44
N ALA A 67 14.20 -0.41 15.35
CA ALA A 67 14.31 1.02 15.07
C ALA A 67 15.37 1.34 13.98
N SER A 68 16.37 0.48 13.82
CA SER A 68 17.40 0.64 12.79
C SER A 68 16.92 0.33 11.37
N ILE A 69 15.77 -0.32 11.21
CA ILE A 69 15.22 -0.63 9.88
C ILE A 69 14.42 0.58 9.38
N PRO A 70 14.90 1.31 8.35
CA PRO A 70 14.22 2.49 7.84
C PRO A 70 13.02 2.07 6.98
N ALA A 71 11.82 2.25 7.51
CA ALA A 71 10.59 1.93 6.79
C ALA A 71 9.46 2.93 7.12
N TYR A 72 8.69 3.33 6.11
CA TYR A 72 7.57 4.24 6.25
C TYR A 72 6.34 3.72 5.52
N ALA A 73 5.16 4.00 6.08
CA ALA A 73 3.87 3.67 5.46
C ALA A 73 3.23 4.88 4.78
N LEU A 74 2.73 4.66 3.58
CA LEU A 74 1.80 5.57 2.91
C LEU A 74 0.38 5.43 3.52
N PRO A 75 -0.52 6.39 3.27
CA PRO A 75 -1.94 6.22 3.58
C PRO A 75 -2.51 4.99 2.86
N CYS A 76 -3.43 4.29 3.52
CA CYS A 76 -4.09 3.15 2.90
C CYS A 76 -4.90 3.57 1.66
N LEU A 77 -4.72 2.85 0.56
CA LEU A 77 -5.65 2.89 -0.56
C LEU A 77 -6.88 2.05 -0.20
N ASN A 78 -7.95 2.74 0.18
CA ASN A 78 -9.17 2.09 0.65
C ASN A 78 -10.07 1.60 -0.48
N TYR A 79 -9.90 2.08 -1.70
CA TYR A 79 -10.70 1.68 -2.86
C TYR A 79 -9.90 0.70 -3.72
N GLY A 80 -10.34 -0.55 -3.73
CA GLY A 80 -9.76 -1.62 -4.52
C GLY A 80 -10.59 -1.97 -5.76
N LYS A 81 -10.19 -3.04 -6.42
CA LYS A 81 -10.96 -3.65 -7.52
C LYS A 81 -11.85 -4.75 -6.95
N SER A 82 -13.13 -4.44 -6.71
CA SER A 82 -14.14 -5.29 -6.07
C SER A 82 -15.37 -5.51 -6.97
N ASN A 83 -15.20 -5.61 -8.28
CA ASN A 83 -16.31 -5.76 -9.22
C ASN A 83 -17.07 -7.09 -9.06
N GLU A 84 -16.50 -8.10 -8.43
CA GLU A 84 -17.14 -9.33 -8.00
C GLU A 84 -18.27 -9.08 -6.97
N HIS A 85 -18.20 -7.96 -6.26
CA HIS A 85 -19.21 -7.52 -5.29
C HIS A 85 -20.09 -6.37 -5.78
N TRP A 86 -20.10 -6.11 -7.08
CA TRP A 86 -20.80 -4.99 -7.72
C TRP A 86 -22.28 -4.85 -7.35
N HIS A 87 -22.96 -6.00 -7.13
CA HIS A 87 -24.39 -6.02 -6.86
C HIS A 87 -24.75 -5.70 -5.40
N PHE A 88 -23.77 -5.61 -4.51
CA PHE A 88 -24.02 -5.31 -3.11
C PHE A 88 -23.96 -3.79 -2.86
N PRO A 89 -25.03 -3.20 -2.29
CA PRO A 89 -25.03 -1.78 -1.93
C PRO A 89 -23.88 -1.42 -0.99
N GLY A 90 -23.24 -0.26 -1.27
CA GLY A 90 -22.11 0.23 -0.48
C GLY A 90 -20.73 -0.24 -0.96
N THR A 91 -20.65 -1.22 -1.84
CA THR A 91 -19.37 -1.57 -2.48
C THR A 91 -18.91 -0.43 -3.40
N ILE A 92 -17.66 0.02 -3.20
CA ILE A 92 -17.01 1.04 -4.04
C ILE A 92 -15.83 0.38 -4.72
N THR A 93 -15.89 0.27 -6.04
CA THR A 93 -14.88 -0.45 -6.82
C THR A 93 -14.24 0.40 -7.90
N LEU A 94 -12.94 0.19 -8.10
CA LEU A 94 -12.20 0.70 -9.25
C LEU A 94 -12.19 -0.32 -10.38
N SER A 95 -12.04 0.13 -11.62
CA SER A 95 -11.73 -0.77 -12.73
C SER A 95 -10.28 -1.26 -12.63
N ALA A 96 -9.96 -2.39 -13.27
CA ALA A 96 -8.59 -2.90 -13.36
C ALA A 96 -7.63 -1.86 -13.96
N GLN A 97 -8.06 -1.15 -15.01
CA GLN A 97 -7.27 -0.09 -15.65
C GLN A 97 -6.97 1.06 -14.70
N THR A 98 -7.99 1.54 -13.96
CA THR A 98 -7.80 2.62 -12.98
C THR A 98 -6.86 2.17 -11.87
N MET A 99 -7.02 0.95 -11.36
CA MET A 99 -6.16 0.43 -10.31
C MET A 99 -4.71 0.28 -10.76
N LEU A 100 -4.46 -0.23 -11.98
CA LEU A 100 -3.14 -0.28 -12.60
C LEU A 100 -2.51 1.12 -12.66
N ALA A 101 -3.27 2.10 -13.17
CA ALA A 101 -2.79 3.48 -13.28
C ALA A 101 -2.43 4.08 -11.92
N VAL A 102 -3.33 3.97 -10.93
CA VAL A 102 -3.11 4.50 -9.57
C VAL A 102 -1.85 3.90 -8.94
N LEU A 103 -1.70 2.57 -8.97
CA LEU A 103 -0.54 1.91 -8.37
C LEU A 103 0.76 2.27 -9.08
N THR A 104 0.74 2.36 -10.42
CA THR A 104 1.90 2.76 -11.20
C THR A 104 2.31 4.20 -10.89
N GLU A 105 1.38 5.15 -10.90
CA GLU A 105 1.69 6.57 -10.66
C GLU A 105 2.16 6.84 -9.23
N VAL A 106 1.57 6.17 -8.24
CA VAL A 106 2.05 6.23 -6.85
C VAL A 106 3.47 5.68 -6.75
N ALA A 107 3.73 4.50 -7.31
CA ALA A 107 5.05 3.88 -7.29
C ALA A 107 6.11 4.74 -7.99
N GLU A 108 5.79 5.31 -9.15
CA GLU A 108 6.68 6.21 -9.87
C GLU A 108 6.97 7.51 -9.09
N SER A 109 6.01 7.99 -8.31
CA SER A 109 6.22 9.16 -7.45
C SER A 109 7.20 8.84 -6.32
N ILE A 110 7.14 7.65 -5.75
CA ILE A 110 8.10 7.15 -4.76
C ILE A 110 9.49 7.00 -5.40
N TYR A 111 9.58 6.41 -6.59
CA TYR A 111 10.84 6.28 -7.33
C TYR A 111 11.50 7.64 -7.61
N ARG A 112 10.72 8.62 -8.11
CA ARG A 112 11.21 9.99 -8.37
C ARG A 112 11.70 10.70 -7.12
N SER A 113 11.17 10.35 -5.95
CA SER A 113 11.61 10.89 -4.66
C SER A 113 12.94 10.29 -4.16
N GLY A 114 13.52 9.32 -4.89
CA GLY A 114 14.81 8.69 -4.59
C GLY A 114 14.71 7.34 -3.90
N PHE A 115 13.53 6.86 -3.58
CA PHE A 115 13.33 5.54 -2.98
C PHE A 115 13.45 4.43 -4.03
N ARG A 116 13.93 3.24 -3.59
CA ARG A 116 14.15 2.09 -4.47
C ARG A 116 13.47 0.81 -4.00
N LYS A 117 12.75 0.85 -2.87
CA LYS A 117 12.08 -0.31 -2.28
C LYS A 117 10.65 0.04 -1.93
N LEU A 118 9.69 -0.56 -2.63
CA LEU A 118 8.26 -0.39 -2.39
C LEU A 118 7.60 -1.74 -2.13
N VAL A 119 6.89 -1.86 -1.02
CA VAL A 119 6.01 -3.02 -0.74
C VAL A 119 4.57 -2.60 -1.03
N LEU A 120 3.91 -3.30 -1.93
CA LEU A 120 2.47 -3.21 -2.15
C LEU A 120 1.80 -4.25 -1.24
N MET A 121 1.34 -3.81 -0.08
CA MET A 121 0.78 -4.70 0.94
C MET A 121 -0.74 -4.78 0.82
N ASN A 122 -1.26 -5.93 0.41
CA ASN A 122 -2.65 -6.14 0.05
C ASN A 122 -3.41 -7.02 1.04
N SER A 123 -4.62 -6.61 1.41
CA SER A 123 -5.56 -7.38 2.23
C SER A 123 -6.88 -7.67 1.51
N HIS A 124 -6.96 -7.48 0.19
CA HIS A 124 -8.15 -7.72 -0.63
C HIS A 124 -7.92 -8.78 -1.70
N GLY A 125 -8.89 -9.71 -1.87
CA GLY A 125 -8.78 -10.83 -2.80
C GLY A 125 -8.93 -10.51 -4.29
N GLY A 126 -9.53 -9.38 -4.64
CA GLY A 126 -9.92 -9.05 -6.03
C GLY A 126 -8.82 -8.45 -6.91
N GLN A 127 -7.61 -8.18 -6.37
CA GLN A 127 -6.60 -7.39 -7.10
C GLN A 127 -5.16 -7.93 -7.10
N PRO A 128 -4.85 -9.16 -6.65
CA PRO A 128 -3.47 -9.67 -6.59
C PRO A 128 -2.73 -9.57 -7.92
N GLN A 129 -3.37 -10.00 -9.00
CA GLN A 129 -2.77 -10.05 -10.34
C GLN A 129 -2.37 -8.67 -10.86
N ILE A 130 -3.14 -7.62 -10.50
CA ILE A 130 -2.83 -6.24 -10.86
C ILE A 130 -1.52 -5.81 -10.22
N MET A 131 -1.32 -6.12 -8.94
CA MET A 131 -0.11 -5.76 -8.21
C MET A 131 1.12 -6.49 -8.76
N GLU A 132 0.97 -7.75 -9.16
CA GLU A 132 2.04 -8.52 -9.79
C GLU A 132 2.45 -7.93 -11.15
N ILE A 133 1.47 -7.50 -11.96
CA ILE A 133 1.73 -6.82 -13.24
C ILE A 133 2.48 -5.51 -12.99
N VAL A 134 1.97 -4.65 -12.11
CA VAL A 134 2.60 -3.37 -11.76
C VAL A 134 4.04 -3.56 -11.30
N ALA A 135 4.29 -4.54 -10.42
CA ALA A 135 5.62 -4.80 -9.90
C ALA A 135 6.60 -5.21 -11.01
N ARG A 136 6.18 -6.07 -11.94
CA ARG A 136 7.00 -6.52 -13.07
C ARG A 136 7.28 -5.39 -14.06
N ASP A 137 6.27 -4.64 -14.44
CA ASP A 137 6.40 -3.56 -15.42
C ASP A 137 7.29 -2.44 -14.88
N LEU A 138 7.15 -2.09 -13.60
CA LEU A 138 8.01 -1.09 -12.96
C LEU A 138 9.46 -1.56 -12.82
N HIS A 139 9.69 -2.83 -12.51
CA HIS A 139 11.05 -3.37 -12.46
C HIS A 139 11.70 -3.41 -13.86
N GLN A 140 10.92 -3.71 -14.90
CA GLN A 140 11.41 -3.65 -16.28
C GLN A 140 11.76 -2.22 -16.71
N LYS A 141 10.95 -1.25 -16.28
CA LYS A 141 11.16 0.17 -16.60
C LYS A 141 12.30 0.81 -15.82
N TYR A 142 12.48 0.39 -14.57
CA TYR A 142 13.46 0.92 -13.62
C TYR A 142 14.20 -0.26 -12.98
N GLU A 143 15.35 -0.64 -13.53
CA GLU A 143 16.11 -1.83 -13.13
C GLU A 143 16.52 -1.86 -11.65
N ASP A 144 16.69 -0.67 -11.05
CA ASP A 144 17.05 -0.47 -9.64
C ASP A 144 15.83 -0.33 -8.69
N PHE A 145 14.59 -0.45 -9.21
CA PHE A 145 13.39 -0.32 -8.40
C PHE A 145 12.78 -1.68 -8.04
N ILE A 146 12.83 -2.02 -6.78
CA ILE A 146 12.23 -3.25 -6.25
C ILE A 146 10.81 -2.94 -5.79
N VAL A 147 9.82 -3.47 -6.49
CA VAL A 147 8.41 -3.42 -6.08
C VAL A 147 7.96 -4.83 -5.70
N PHE A 148 7.59 -5.03 -4.44
CA PHE A 148 7.26 -6.33 -3.89
C PHE A 148 5.77 -6.41 -3.51
N PRO A 149 4.95 -7.20 -4.21
CA PRO A 149 3.57 -7.47 -3.82
C PRO A 149 3.53 -8.46 -2.65
N LEU A 150 2.88 -8.06 -1.56
CA LEU A 150 2.71 -8.84 -0.34
C LEU A 150 1.23 -9.02 -0.02
N PHE A 151 0.84 -10.22 0.37
CA PHE A 151 -0.54 -10.55 0.77
C PHE A 151 -0.59 -10.86 2.26
N THR A 152 -1.47 -10.17 2.99
CA THR A 152 -1.57 -10.30 4.45
C THR A 152 -1.94 -11.69 4.94
N TRP A 153 -2.60 -12.52 4.12
CA TRP A 153 -2.96 -13.90 4.46
C TRP A 153 -1.96 -14.97 3.97
N LYS A 154 -0.82 -14.54 3.42
CA LYS A 154 0.28 -15.44 3.00
C LYS A 154 1.52 -15.32 3.89
N VAL A 155 1.45 -14.57 4.97
CA VAL A 155 2.52 -14.34 5.95
C VAL A 155 2.17 -14.93 7.31
#